data_8aae8eb93eb0f8da3da851b0fa7c41e6
#
_entry.id   8aae8eb93eb0f8da3da851b0fa7c41e6
#
_cell.length_a   1.000
_cell.length_b   1.000
_cell.length_c   1.000
_cell.angle_alpha   90.00
_cell.angle_beta   90.00
_cell.angle_gamma   90.00
#
_symmetry.space_group_name_H-M   'P 1'
#
loop_
_entity.id
_entity.type
_entity.pdbx_description
1 polymer ?
#
loop_
_entity_poly.entity_id
_entity_poly.type
_entity_poly.pdbx_seq_one_letter_code
_entity_poly.pdbx_strand_id
1 'polypeptide(L)'
;MKQLIQGLLLTLCLLGSASAAIDAYEFKNEAERERYRTLVEELRCPKCQNQNIADSNAPIAMDLRREIYRMLEEGQSNEQIVDYLVARYGDFVLYKPPVNAKTLVLWYGPIVLLVIGFAVLAFILIRRRRASD
;
A
#
# COMPACT_ATOMS: atom_id res chain seq x y z
N MET A 1 43.39 10.11 15.24
CA MET A 1 42.17 9.80 15.99
C MET A 1 41.26 11.02 16.11
N LYS A 2 41.70 12.19 16.57
CA LYS A 2 40.83 13.41 16.65
C LYS A 2 40.18 13.81 15.32
N GLN A 3 40.91 13.76 14.21
CA GLN A 3 40.39 14.12 12.88
C GLN A 3 39.33 13.11 12.37
N LEU A 4 39.45 11.81 12.68
CA LEU A 4 38.47 10.80 12.35
C LEU A 4 37.16 10.98 13.15
N ILE A 5 37.26 11.33 14.42
CA ILE A 5 36.13 11.62 15.28
C ILE A 5 35.38 12.88 14.82
N GLN A 6 36.15 13.93 14.46
CA GLN A 6 35.55 15.15 13.90
C GLN A 6 34.87 14.92 12.55
N GLY A 7 35.44 14.10 11.67
CA GLY A 7 34.82 13.72 10.40
C GLY A 7 33.53 12.91 10.60
N LEU A 8 33.54 11.99 11.56
CA LEU A 8 32.34 11.17 11.89
C LEU A 8 31.22 12.03 12.50
N LEU A 9 31.56 12.97 13.38
CA LEU A 9 30.60 13.92 13.95
C LEU A 9 30.00 14.85 12.88
N LEU A 10 30.82 15.31 11.94
CA LEU A 10 30.34 16.16 10.85
C LEU A 10 29.39 15.42 9.91
N THR A 11 29.69 14.15 9.59
CA THR A 11 28.82 13.29 8.78
C THR A 11 27.50 12.97 9.51
N LEU A 12 27.54 12.78 10.82
CA LEU A 12 26.33 12.51 11.62
C LEU A 12 25.39 13.73 11.71
N CYS A 13 25.96 14.95 11.73
CA CYS A 13 25.17 16.20 11.69
C CYS A 13 24.53 16.47 10.32
N LEU A 14 25.04 15.89 9.23
CA LEU A 14 24.49 16.02 7.88
C LEU A 14 23.34 15.04 7.60
N LEU A 15 23.10 14.07 8.49
CA LEU A 15 21.90 13.22 8.48
C LEU A 15 20.68 13.99 9.04
N GLY A 16 20.51 15.25 8.60
CA GLY A 16 19.36 16.07 8.91
C GLY A 16 18.09 15.35 8.43
N SER A 17 17.12 15.25 9.30
CA SER A 17 15.80 14.70 9.04
C SER A 17 15.21 15.33 7.77
N ALA A 18 15.08 14.56 6.69
CA ALA A 18 14.23 14.93 5.58
C ALA A 18 12.79 14.91 6.09
N SER A 19 12.31 16.03 6.65
CA SER A 19 10.89 16.24 6.86
C SER A 19 10.23 16.25 5.50
N ALA A 20 9.51 15.19 5.16
CA ALA A 20 8.55 15.24 4.07
C ALA A 20 7.60 16.42 4.38
N ALA A 21 7.48 17.34 3.44
CA ALA A 21 6.54 18.46 3.54
C ALA A 21 5.13 17.86 3.48
N ILE A 22 4.58 17.54 4.64
CA ILE A 22 3.14 17.32 4.78
C ILE A 22 2.54 18.71 4.55
N ASP A 23 1.77 18.85 3.48
CA ASP A 23 0.99 20.06 3.24
C ASP A 23 0.30 20.42 4.55
N ALA A 24 0.51 21.66 5.02
CA ALA A 24 0.01 22.11 6.32
C ALA A 24 -1.51 22.36 6.22
N TYR A 25 -2.29 21.27 6.27
CA TYR A 25 -3.74 21.34 6.36
C TYR A 25 -4.17 21.58 7.82
N GLU A 26 -5.17 22.45 7.98
CA GLU A 26 -5.79 22.69 9.28
C GLU A 26 -6.95 21.71 9.51
N PHE A 27 -6.84 20.86 10.52
CA PHE A 27 -7.88 19.88 10.87
C PHE A 27 -8.66 20.35 12.09
N LYS A 28 -9.95 20.06 12.10
CA LYS A 28 -10.86 20.42 13.23
C LYS A 28 -10.50 19.72 14.54
N ASN A 29 -9.92 18.54 14.44
CA ASN A 29 -9.50 17.73 15.58
C ASN A 29 -8.45 16.69 15.17
N GLU A 30 -7.81 16.06 16.17
CA GLU A 30 -6.76 15.06 15.94
C GLU A 30 -7.29 13.78 15.27
N ALA A 31 -8.57 13.42 15.54
CA ALA A 31 -9.17 12.25 14.89
C ALA A 31 -9.32 12.45 13.37
N GLU A 32 -9.65 13.66 12.92
CA GLU A 32 -9.74 13.99 11.50
C GLU A 32 -8.36 13.99 10.84
N ARG A 33 -7.34 14.50 11.52
CA ARG A 33 -5.95 14.44 11.09
C ARG A 33 -5.48 12.99 10.92
N GLU A 34 -5.75 12.13 11.88
CA GLU A 34 -5.35 10.72 11.80
C GLU A 34 -6.11 9.98 10.69
N ARG A 35 -7.40 10.27 10.49
CA ARG A 35 -8.15 9.74 9.33
C ARG A 35 -7.52 10.16 8.01
N TYR A 36 -7.19 11.44 7.87
CA TYR A 36 -6.50 11.95 6.66
C TYR A 36 -5.19 11.23 6.43
N ARG A 37 -4.36 11.14 7.47
CA ARG A 37 -3.06 10.47 7.42
C ARG A 37 -3.19 9.02 6.97
N THR A 38 -4.10 8.27 7.60
CA THR A 38 -4.39 6.88 7.23
C THR A 38 -4.77 6.77 5.75
N LEU A 39 -5.67 7.61 5.25
CA LEU A 39 -6.10 7.57 3.86
C LEU A 39 -4.95 7.85 2.88
N VAL A 40 -4.12 8.86 3.12
CA VAL A 40 -3.03 9.20 2.19
C VAL A 40 -1.87 8.20 2.24
N GLU A 41 -1.68 7.49 3.36
CA GLU A 41 -0.70 6.42 3.51
C GLU A 41 -1.18 5.09 2.93
N GLU A 42 -2.48 4.77 3.05
CA GLU A 42 -3.07 3.52 2.55
C GLU A 42 -3.43 3.55 1.06
N LEU A 43 -3.51 4.73 0.46
CA LEU A 43 -3.85 4.86 -0.95
C LEU A 43 -2.61 5.08 -1.82
N ARG A 44 -2.61 4.43 -2.97
CA ARG A 44 -1.53 4.46 -3.93
C ARG A 44 -1.67 5.63 -4.89
N CYS A 45 -0.59 6.31 -5.19
CA CYS A 45 -0.56 7.31 -6.24
C CYS A 45 -0.62 6.64 -7.62
N PRO A 46 -1.62 6.92 -8.46
CA PRO A 46 -1.85 6.18 -9.71
C PRO A 46 -0.80 6.41 -10.80
N LYS A 47 -0.02 7.48 -10.71
CA LYS A 47 1.05 7.83 -11.68
C LYS A 47 2.46 7.84 -11.07
N CYS A 48 2.60 7.40 -9.82
CA CYS A 48 3.88 7.36 -9.12
C CYS A 48 4.40 5.91 -9.09
N GLN A 49 5.71 5.72 -9.05
CA GLN A 49 6.35 4.41 -9.06
C GLN A 49 6.04 3.59 -7.79
N ASN A 50 4.79 3.17 -7.64
CA ASN A 50 4.30 2.36 -6.53
C ASN A 50 4.36 3.05 -5.14
N GLN A 51 4.45 4.37 -5.09
CA GLN A 51 4.45 5.16 -3.86
C GLN A 51 3.00 5.41 -3.40
N ASN A 52 2.82 5.60 -2.09
CA ASN A 52 1.57 6.09 -1.54
C ASN A 52 1.38 7.58 -1.85
N ILE A 53 0.18 8.09 -1.58
CA ILE A 53 -0.15 9.50 -1.84
C ILE A 53 0.62 10.43 -0.89
N ALA A 54 0.93 9.98 0.34
CA ALA A 54 1.66 10.78 1.33
C ALA A 54 3.12 11.03 0.93
N ASP A 55 3.82 10.00 0.43
CA ASP A 55 5.26 10.04 0.17
C ASP A 55 5.60 10.59 -1.21
N SER A 56 4.62 10.75 -2.10
CA SER A 56 4.85 11.20 -3.45
C SER A 56 4.82 12.72 -3.58
N ASN A 57 5.87 13.30 -4.18
CA ASN A 57 5.94 14.72 -4.54
C ASN A 57 5.43 15.01 -5.96
N ALA A 58 4.83 14.03 -6.63
CA ALA A 58 4.26 14.24 -7.95
C ALA A 58 3.05 15.21 -7.88
N PRO A 59 2.83 16.07 -8.89
CA PRO A 59 1.70 16.99 -8.92
C PRO A 59 0.35 16.29 -8.69
N ILE A 60 0.17 15.11 -9.27
CA ILE A 60 -1.05 14.32 -9.08
C ILE A 60 -1.25 13.87 -7.61
N ALA A 61 -0.18 13.56 -6.88
CA ALA A 61 -0.29 13.19 -5.47
C ALA A 61 -0.68 14.40 -4.61
N MET A 62 -0.17 15.59 -4.93
CA MET A 62 -0.57 16.83 -4.25
C MET A 62 -2.05 17.15 -4.50
N ASP A 63 -2.52 16.96 -5.74
CA ASP A 63 -3.94 17.15 -6.08
C ASP A 63 -4.84 16.16 -5.35
N LEU A 64 -4.42 14.89 -5.25
CA LEU A 64 -5.15 13.85 -4.52
C LEU A 64 -5.20 14.14 -3.02
N ARG A 65 -4.11 14.60 -2.41
CA ARG A 65 -4.10 15.02 -1.01
C ARG A 65 -5.10 16.14 -0.73
N ARG A 66 -5.14 17.13 -1.61
CA ARG A 66 -6.08 18.26 -1.51
C ARG A 66 -7.53 17.80 -1.67
N GLU A 67 -7.78 16.87 -2.59
CA GLU A 67 -9.11 16.32 -2.81
C GLU A 67 -9.59 15.48 -1.64
N ILE A 68 -8.74 14.62 -1.07
CA ILE A 68 -9.04 13.85 0.13
C ILE A 68 -9.34 14.77 1.31
N TYR A 69 -8.54 15.82 1.50
CA TYR A 69 -8.76 16.80 2.54
C TYR A 69 -10.13 17.50 2.40
N ARG A 70 -10.47 17.94 1.19
CA ARG A 70 -11.76 18.58 0.89
C ARG A 70 -12.93 17.64 1.21
N MET A 71 -12.86 16.39 0.81
CA MET A 71 -13.93 15.40 1.07
C MET A 71 -14.07 15.10 2.57
N LEU A 72 -12.97 15.10 3.33
CA LEU A 72 -13.00 14.98 4.79
C LEU A 72 -13.68 16.20 5.45
N GLU A 73 -13.37 17.41 4.99
CA GLU A 73 -14.02 18.63 5.48
C GLU A 73 -15.54 18.66 5.22
N GLU A 74 -15.97 18.07 4.09
CA GLU A 74 -17.38 17.85 3.74
C GLU A 74 -18.06 16.77 4.59
N GLY A 75 -17.31 16.09 5.47
CA GLY A 75 -17.84 15.06 6.37
C GLY A 75 -18.05 13.69 5.73
N GLN A 76 -17.42 13.42 4.58
CA GLN A 76 -17.53 12.12 3.91
C GLN A 76 -16.86 11.00 4.72
N SER A 77 -17.40 9.79 4.62
CA SER A 77 -16.77 8.62 5.26
C SER A 77 -15.52 8.15 4.50
N ASN A 78 -14.68 7.36 5.17
CA ASN A 78 -13.49 6.80 4.52
C ASN A 78 -13.85 5.95 3.30
N GLU A 79 -14.93 5.17 3.40
CA GLU A 79 -15.44 4.32 2.31
C GLU A 79 -15.86 5.17 1.11
N GLN A 80 -16.58 6.26 1.34
CA GLN A 80 -17.01 7.17 0.27
C GLN A 80 -15.82 7.80 -0.45
N ILE A 81 -14.78 8.20 0.29
CA ILE A 81 -13.55 8.76 -0.28
C ILE A 81 -12.82 7.73 -1.12
N VAL A 82 -12.67 6.50 -0.60
CA VAL A 82 -12.04 5.40 -1.31
C VAL A 82 -12.81 5.04 -2.58
N ASP A 83 -14.12 4.90 -2.49
CA ASP A 83 -14.99 4.57 -3.63
C ASP A 83 -14.91 5.63 -4.73
N TYR A 84 -14.89 6.91 -4.35
CA TYR A 84 -14.71 8.01 -5.29
C TYR A 84 -13.38 7.91 -6.04
N LEU A 85 -12.29 7.64 -5.32
CA LEU A 85 -10.96 7.51 -5.92
C LEU A 85 -10.86 6.27 -6.82
N VAL A 86 -11.44 5.15 -6.39
CA VAL A 86 -11.50 3.91 -7.19
C VAL A 86 -12.34 4.12 -8.46
N ALA A 87 -13.47 4.80 -8.37
CA ALA A 87 -14.31 5.09 -9.53
C ALA A 87 -13.59 5.96 -10.58
N ARG A 88 -12.69 6.86 -10.14
CA ARG A 88 -12.00 7.80 -11.01
C ARG A 88 -10.65 7.28 -11.53
N TYR A 89 -9.91 6.55 -10.71
CA TYR A 89 -8.53 6.12 -11.00
C TYR A 89 -8.38 4.59 -11.09
N GLY A 90 -9.44 3.82 -10.81
CA GLY A 90 -9.46 2.36 -10.84
C GLY A 90 -8.91 1.71 -9.56
N ASP A 91 -9.01 0.39 -9.50
CA ASP A 91 -8.59 -0.44 -8.35
C ASP A 91 -7.09 -0.31 -8.00
N PHE A 92 -6.29 0.24 -8.92
CA PHE A 92 -4.85 0.45 -8.71
C PHE A 92 -4.54 1.40 -7.55
N VAL A 93 -5.47 2.27 -7.17
CA VAL A 93 -5.37 3.17 -6.02
C VAL A 93 -5.27 2.41 -4.69
N LEU A 94 -5.74 1.16 -4.67
CA LEU A 94 -5.73 0.32 -3.47
C LEU A 94 -4.44 -0.49 -3.38
N TYR A 95 -3.77 -0.46 -2.21
CA TYR A 95 -2.64 -1.38 -1.96
C TYR A 95 -3.10 -2.83 -1.83
N LYS A 96 -4.26 -3.06 -1.23
CA LYS A 96 -4.83 -4.40 -1.08
C LYS A 96 -5.86 -4.60 -2.20
N PRO A 97 -5.60 -5.49 -3.17
CA PRO A 97 -6.57 -5.78 -4.21
C PRO A 97 -7.88 -6.27 -3.58
N PRO A 98 -9.03 -5.71 -3.97
CA PRO A 98 -10.30 -6.17 -3.47
C PRO A 98 -10.56 -7.61 -3.90
N VAL A 99 -11.16 -8.42 -3.02
CA VAL A 99 -11.62 -9.77 -3.38
C VAL A 99 -12.90 -9.63 -4.17
N ASN A 100 -12.78 -9.61 -5.48
CA ASN A 100 -13.90 -9.54 -6.42
C ASN A 100 -13.81 -10.70 -7.44
N ALA A 101 -14.81 -10.84 -8.29
CA ALA A 101 -14.85 -11.91 -9.28
C ALA A 101 -13.60 -11.95 -10.20
N LYS A 102 -12.96 -10.80 -10.46
CA LYS A 102 -11.77 -10.70 -11.31
C LYS A 102 -10.51 -11.18 -10.59
N THR A 103 -10.42 -10.96 -9.26
CA THR A 103 -9.25 -11.32 -8.47
C THR A 103 -9.38 -12.66 -7.75
N LEU A 104 -10.54 -13.32 -7.84
CA LEU A 104 -10.81 -14.59 -7.18
C LEU A 104 -9.82 -15.69 -7.59
N VAL A 105 -9.48 -15.75 -8.88
CA VAL A 105 -8.48 -16.69 -9.41
C VAL A 105 -7.09 -16.42 -8.81
N LEU A 106 -6.74 -15.16 -8.56
CA LEU A 106 -5.46 -14.77 -7.98
C LEU A 106 -5.36 -15.23 -6.51
N TRP A 107 -6.47 -15.16 -5.76
CA TRP A 107 -6.50 -15.54 -4.35
C TRP A 107 -6.57 -17.05 -4.13
N TYR A 108 -7.40 -17.74 -4.92
CA TYR A 108 -7.65 -19.17 -4.74
C TYR A 108 -6.84 -20.06 -5.66
N GLY A 109 -6.32 -19.53 -6.78
CA GLY A 109 -5.52 -20.27 -7.76
C GLY A 109 -4.36 -21.04 -7.14
N PRO A 110 -3.49 -20.42 -6.35
CA PRO A 110 -2.37 -21.12 -5.72
C PRO A 110 -2.79 -22.27 -4.80
N ILE A 111 -3.90 -22.10 -4.06
CA ILE A 111 -4.43 -23.13 -3.16
C ILE A 111 -4.93 -24.33 -3.95
N VAL A 112 -5.69 -24.08 -5.02
CA VAL A 112 -6.22 -25.14 -5.90
C VAL A 112 -5.09 -25.91 -6.56
N LEU A 113 -4.07 -25.22 -7.09
CA LEU A 113 -2.88 -25.85 -7.69
C LEU A 113 -2.12 -26.70 -6.68
N LEU A 114 -2.00 -26.24 -5.45
CA LEU A 114 -1.34 -26.97 -4.38
C LEU A 114 -2.10 -28.25 -4.02
N VAL A 115 -3.42 -28.17 -3.89
CA VAL A 115 -4.27 -29.36 -3.63
C VAL A 115 -4.17 -30.38 -4.75
N ILE A 116 -4.24 -29.94 -6.02
CA ILE A 116 -4.08 -30.82 -7.18
C ILE A 116 -2.69 -31.48 -7.18
N GLY A 117 -1.63 -30.70 -6.91
CA GLY A 117 -0.25 -31.21 -6.84
C GLY A 117 -0.09 -32.30 -5.77
N PHE A 118 -0.64 -32.09 -4.58
CA PHE A 118 -0.61 -33.09 -3.52
C PHE A 118 -1.42 -34.35 -3.87
N ALA A 119 -2.59 -34.20 -4.49
CA ALA A 119 -3.40 -35.32 -4.93
C ALA A 119 -2.67 -36.18 -5.99
N VAL A 120 -2.04 -35.55 -6.97
CA VAL A 120 -1.24 -36.25 -7.99
C VAL A 120 -0.04 -36.97 -7.36
N LEU A 121 0.67 -36.29 -6.44
CA LEU A 121 1.79 -36.91 -5.73
C LEU A 121 1.36 -38.12 -4.91
N ALA A 122 0.30 -37.98 -4.14
CA ALA A 122 -0.27 -39.10 -3.36
C ALA A 122 -0.68 -40.27 -4.27
N PHE A 123 -1.35 -39.97 -5.39
CA PHE A 123 -1.72 -41.00 -6.37
C PHE A 123 -0.51 -41.75 -6.93
N ILE A 124 0.54 -41.04 -7.30
CA ILE A 124 1.79 -41.65 -7.83
C ILE A 124 2.43 -42.52 -6.76
N LEU A 125 2.52 -42.05 -5.51
CA LEU A 125 3.14 -42.81 -4.43
C LEU A 125 2.37 -44.11 -4.08
N ILE A 126 1.03 -44.01 -4.06
CA ILE A 126 0.18 -45.17 -3.81
C ILE A 126 0.30 -46.22 -4.94
N ARG A 127 0.31 -45.72 -6.20
CA ARG A 127 0.47 -46.59 -7.37
C ARG A 127 1.85 -47.30 -7.40
N ARG A 128 2.90 -46.57 -7.06
CA ARG A 128 4.27 -47.15 -6.96
C ARG A 128 4.36 -48.23 -5.89
N ARG A 129 3.76 -48.03 -4.71
CA ARG A 129 3.75 -49.05 -3.63
C ARG A 129 3.02 -50.30 -4.07
N ARG A 130 1.88 -50.19 -4.75
CA ARG A 130 1.13 -51.35 -5.26
C ARG A 130 1.82 -52.12 -6.39
N ALA A 131 2.80 -51.50 -7.07
CA ALA A 131 3.54 -52.14 -8.14
C ALA A 131 4.85 -52.81 -7.65
N SER A 132 5.25 -52.60 -6.38
CA SER A 132 6.42 -53.21 -5.78
C SER A 132 6.08 -54.39 -4.83
N ASP A 133 4.79 -54.63 -4.52
CA ASP A 133 4.24 -55.82 -3.87
C ASP A 133 3.74 -56.81 -4.94
#